data_1befba6cb052fe8f1e0c436cedaf993e
#
_entry.id   1befba6cb052fe8f1e0c436cedaf993e
#
_cell.length_a   1.000
_cell.length_b   1.000
_cell.length_c   1.000
_cell.angle_alpha   90.00
_cell.angle_beta   90.00
_cell.angle_gamma   90.00
#
_symmetry.space_group_name_H-M   'P 1'
#
loop_
_entity.id
_entity.type
_entity.pdbx_description
1 polymer ?
#
loop_
_entity_poly.entity_id
_entity_poly.type
_entity_poly.pdbx_seq_one_letter_code
_entity_poly.pdbx_strand_id
1 'polypeptide(L)'
;VNILKGLPFEDGTIDAIYSSHLFEHLTKKQANNLLIECNRVLKKNGIIRITVPDLENICREYLRILDDNSNSISLKKYSWITVELLDQLVRTKSGGEMIKIYEEVSAEKDFELAKYINQRVGVELIAKDSTKKKKSITFNKMGTMFFYFYIKLISKLIPGSIRDMVFVNTTIGEKHQWMYDKFSISMALKDAGFNDI
;
A
#
# COMPACT_ATOMS: atom_id res chain seq x y z
N VAL A 1 -1.31 -16.75 9.65
CA VAL A 1 -0.16 -16.50 10.56
C VAL A 1 -0.12 -15.01 10.87
N ASN A 2 0.08 -14.66 12.14
CA ASN A 2 0.30 -13.25 12.51
C ASN A 2 1.80 -12.99 12.59
N ILE A 3 2.36 -12.42 11.54
CA ILE A 3 3.80 -12.14 11.38
C ILE A 3 4.37 -11.19 12.48
N LEU A 4 3.51 -10.42 13.15
CA LEU A 4 3.93 -9.53 14.24
C LEU A 4 4.17 -10.27 15.57
N LYS A 5 3.81 -11.56 15.66
CA LYS A 5 4.06 -12.43 16.80
C LYS A 5 5.27 -13.35 16.60
N GLY A 6 6.03 -13.14 15.55
CA GLY A 6 7.14 -13.97 15.12
C GLY A 6 6.80 -14.85 13.93
N LEU A 7 7.85 -15.32 13.25
CA LEU A 7 7.74 -16.24 12.11
C LEU A 7 7.76 -17.69 12.62
N PRO A 8 6.88 -18.58 12.10
CA PRO A 8 6.75 -19.96 12.59
C PRO A 8 7.84 -20.89 11.99
N PHE A 9 9.08 -20.44 11.98
CA PHE A 9 10.23 -21.16 11.47
C PHE A 9 11.34 -21.17 12.51
N GLU A 10 12.14 -22.24 12.51
CA GLU A 10 13.33 -22.36 13.34
C GLU A 10 14.44 -21.43 12.83
N ASP A 11 15.42 -21.14 13.70
CA ASP A 11 16.56 -20.30 13.37
C ASP A 11 17.38 -20.91 12.23
N GLY A 12 17.74 -20.10 11.25
CA GLY A 12 18.62 -20.50 10.16
C GLY A 12 18.08 -21.62 9.26
N THR A 13 16.76 -21.68 9.03
CA THR A 13 16.14 -22.74 8.21
C THR A 13 15.71 -22.27 6.82
N ILE A 14 15.56 -20.97 6.60
CA ILE A 14 15.01 -20.38 5.37
C ILE A 14 16.14 -19.90 4.46
N ASP A 15 16.08 -20.24 3.18
CA ASP A 15 17.09 -19.82 2.19
C ASP A 15 16.86 -18.40 1.67
N ALA A 16 15.59 -18.03 1.46
CA ALA A 16 15.24 -16.73 0.93
C ALA A 16 13.88 -16.25 1.42
N ILE A 17 13.75 -14.93 1.63
CA ILE A 17 12.51 -14.26 1.99
C ILE A 17 12.22 -13.19 0.93
N TYR A 18 10.98 -13.15 0.45
CA TYR A 18 10.46 -12.09 -0.40
C TYR A 18 9.28 -11.42 0.26
N SER A 19 9.34 -10.11 0.35
CA SER A 19 8.26 -9.26 0.84
C SER A 19 7.96 -8.15 -0.17
N SER A 20 6.67 -7.98 -0.49
CA SER A 20 6.20 -6.95 -1.40
C SER A 20 4.98 -6.28 -0.81
N HIS A 21 5.00 -4.95 -0.77
CA HIS A 21 3.92 -4.11 -0.26
C HIS A 21 3.42 -4.55 1.14
N LEU A 22 4.36 -4.65 2.08
CA LEU A 22 4.09 -5.05 3.46
C LEU A 22 4.66 -4.04 4.46
N PHE A 23 5.93 -3.66 4.30
CA PHE A 23 6.66 -2.91 5.31
C PHE A 23 6.11 -1.50 5.50
N GLU A 24 5.56 -0.89 4.46
CA GLU A 24 4.89 0.40 4.50
C GLU A 24 3.62 0.40 5.38
N HIS A 25 3.00 -0.76 5.58
CA HIS A 25 1.82 -0.92 6.44
C HIS A 25 2.16 -1.14 7.92
N LEU A 26 3.44 -1.26 8.25
CA LEU A 26 3.92 -1.47 9.60
C LEU A 26 4.42 -0.15 10.20
N THR A 27 4.25 0.00 11.52
CA THR A 27 4.99 1.05 12.24
C THR A 27 6.49 0.74 12.18
N LYS A 28 7.34 1.75 12.34
CA LYS A 28 8.80 1.56 12.36
C LYS A 28 9.26 0.46 13.32
N LYS A 29 8.65 0.41 14.53
CA LYS A 29 8.95 -0.61 15.54
C LYS A 29 8.56 -2.02 15.07
N GLN A 30 7.38 -2.16 14.46
CA GLN A 30 6.91 -3.44 13.93
C GLN A 30 7.77 -3.91 12.76
N ALA A 31 8.14 -3.00 11.86
CA ALA A 31 9.01 -3.28 10.73
C ALA A 31 10.39 -3.77 11.21
N ASN A 32 10.99 -3.06 12.17
CA ASN A 32 12.29 -3.47 12.73
C ASN A 32 12.22 -4.84 13.40
N ASN A 33 11.19 -5.10 14.21
CA ASN A 33 10.99 -6.41 14.84
C ASN A 33 10.83 -7.53 13.79
N LEU A 34 10.09 -7.27 12.71
CA LEU A 34 9.93 -8.24 11.62
C LEU A 34 11.24 -8.48 10.87
N LEU A 35 12.07 -7.45 10.65
CA LEU A 35 13.39 -7.60 10.04
C LEU A 35 14.32 -8.45 10.90
N ILE A 36 14.32 -8.25 12.23
CA ILE A 36 15.07 -9.09 13.18
C ILE A 36 14.62 -10.55 13.08
N GLU A 37 13.30 -10.80 13.03
CA GLU A 37 12.75 -12.13 12.84
C GLU A 37 13.13 -12.75 11.47
N CYS A 38 13.11 -11.95 10.41
CA CYS A 38 13.58 -12.39 9.10
C CYS A 38 15.07 -12.82 9.16
N ASN A 39 15.90 -12.04 9.84
CA ASN A 39 17.31 -12.36 10.00
C ASN A 39 17.52 -13.64 10.84
N ARG A 40 16.73 -13.83 11.91
CA ARG A 40 16.77 -15.05 12.73
C ARG A 40 16.50 -16.32 11.94
N VAL A 41 15.45 -16.32 11.11
CA VAL A 41 15.02 -17.52 10.38
C VAL A 41 15.85 -17.79 9.12
N LEU A 42 16.51 -16.78 8.56
CA LEU A 42 17.37 -16.96 7.39
C LEU A 42 18.63 -17.74 7.73
N LYS A 43 19.00 -18.64 6.83
CA LYS A 43 20.31 -19.32 6.87
C LYS A 43 21.46 -18.32 6.76
N LYS A 44 22.64 -18.74 7.18
CA LYS A 44 23.87 -18.01 6.85
C LYS A 44 23.96 -17.84 5.33
N ASN A 45 24.14 -16.61 4.86
CA ASN A 45 24.09 -16.21 3.45
C ASN A 45 22.70 -16.33 2.80
N GLY A 46 21.63 -16.46 3.57
CA GLY A 46 20.26 -16.37 3.08
C GLY A 46 19.94 -14.94 2.59
N ILE A 47 19.00 -14.83 1.67
CA ILE A 47 18.69 -13.57 0.97
C ILE A 47 17.33 -13.05 1.40
N ILE A 48 17.24 -11.74 1.70
CA ILE A 48 15.97 -11.04 1.80
C ILE A 48 15.81 -10.08 0.63
N ARG A 49 14.60 -10.09 0.02
CA ARG A 49 14.19 -9.10 -0.98
C ARG A 49 12.94 -8.38 -0.51
N ILE A 50 13.01 -7.06 -0.42
CA ILE A 50 11.91 -6.19 -0.01
C ILE A 50 11.55 -5.26 -1.16
N THR A 51 10.26 -5.17 -1.48
CA THR A 51 9.71 -4.21 -2.43
C THR A 51 8.71 -3.33 -1.69
N VAL A 52 8.94 -2.02 -1.71
CA VAL A 52 8.10 -0.97 -1.11
C VAL A 52 8.00 0.21 -2.07
N PRO A 53 6.98 1.07 -1.96
CA PRO A 53 6.95 2.34 -2.68
C PRO A 53 8.20 3.18 -2.36
N ASP A 54 8.81 3.76 -3.40
CA ASP A 54 10.04 4.53 -3.27
C ASP A 54 9.73 6.02 -3.08
N LEU A 55 9.85 6.48 -1.84
CA LEU A 55 9.61 7.87 -1.47
C LEU A 55 10.51 8.84 -2.25
N GLU A 56 11.79 8.49 -2.46
CA GLU A 56 12.71 9.35 -3.21
C GLU A 56 12.23 9.55 -4.65
N ASN A 57 11.84 8.46 -5.32
CA ASN A 57 11.33 8.51 -6.69
C ASN A 57 10.04 9.34 -6.77
N ILE A 58 9.12 9.17 -5.82
CA ILE A 58 7.87 9.94 -5.76
C ILE A 58 8.16 11.44 -5.59
N CYS A 59 9.03 11.80 -4.64
CA CYS A 59 9.41 13.19 -4.38
C CYS A 59 10.13 13.84 -5.58
N ARG A 60 11.05 13.12 -6.22
CA ARG A 60 11.75 13.62 -7.42
C ARG A 60 10.77 13.88 -8.57
N GLU A 61 9.84 12.97 -8.78
CA GLU A 61 8.83 13.13 -9.82
C GLU A 61 7.87 14.28 -9.49
N TYR A 62 7.46 14.44 -8.23
CA TYR A 62 6.68 15.58 -7.79
C TYR A 62 7.37 16.91 -8.11
N LEU A 63 8.64 17.07 -7.75
CA LEU A 63 9.43 18.28 -8.04
C LEU A 63 9.59 18.50 -9.54
N ARG A 64 9.89 17.44 -10.31
CA ARG A 64 10.00 17.51 -11.77
C ARG A 64 8.73 18.04 -12.44
N ILE A 65 7.56 17.61 -11.97
CA ILE A 65 6.27 18.07 -12.50
C ILE A 65 5.97 19.51 -12.08
N LEU A 66 6.37 19.92 -10.88
CA LEU A 66 6.24 21.32 -10.45
C LEU A 66 7.01 22.28 -11.36
N ASP A 67 8.19 21.88 -11.82
CA ASP A 67 9.01 22.69 -12.73
C ASP A 67 8.44 22.71 -14.15
N ASP A 68 7.68 21.67 -14.55
CA ASP A 68 7.07 21.52 -15.88
C ASP A 68 5.54 21.69 -15.81
N ASN A 69 5.06 22.83 -15.34
CA ASN A 69 3.61 23.08 -15.18
C ASN A 69 2.97 23.80 -16.40
N SER A 70 3.53 23.60 -17.59
CA SER A 70 3.24 24.41 -18.78
C SER A 70 1.98 24.02 -19.55
N ASN A 71 1.35 22.86 -19.28
CA ASN A 71 0.20 22.35 -20.03
C ASN A 71 -0.79 21.54 -19.20
N SER A 72 -1.97 21.23 -19.76
CA SER A 72 -3.06 20.55 -19.06
C SER A 72 -2.69 19.12 -18.61
N ILE A 73 -1.85 18.41 -19.33
CA ILE A 73 -1.42 17.06 -18.94
C ILE A 73 -0.46 17.10 -17.76
N SER A 74 0.40 18.13 -17.67
CA SER A 74 1.26 18.34 -16.50
C SER A 74 0.43 18.59 -15.24
N LEU A 75 -0.68 19.32 -15.33
CA LEU A 75 -1.61 19.52 -14.21
C LEU A 75 -2.28 18.22 -13.76
N LYS A 76 -2.69 17.36 -14.70
CA LYS A 76 -3.25 16.03 -14.37
C LYS A 76 -2.20 15.12 -13.71
N LYS A 77 -0.97 15.11 -14.21
CA LYS A 77 0.16 14.38 -13.61
C LYS A 77 0.50 14.93 -12.22
N TYR A 78 0.44 16.25 -12.04
CA TYR A 78 0.63 16.88 -10.73
C TYR A 78 -0.43 16.43 -9.72
N SER A 79 -1.70 16.42 -10.11
CA SER A 79 -2.78 15.92 -9.25
C SER A 79 -2.55 14.46 -8.85
N TRP A 80 -2.15 13.61 -9.82
CA TRP A 80 -1.84 12.21 -9.54
C TRP A 80 -0.67 12.06 -8.58
N ILE A 81 0.49 12.68 -8.85
CA ILE A 81 1.69 12.48 -8.03
C ILE A 81 1.49 13.00 -6.60
N THR A 82 0.69 14.05 -6.42
CA THR A 82 0.31 14.56 -5.09
C THR A 82 -0.52 13.53 -4.33
N VAL A 83 -1.47 12.88 -5.00
CA VAL A 83 -2.28 11.81 -4.41
C VAL A 83 -1.41 10.58 -4.14
N GLU A 84 -0.51 10.18 -5.05
CA GLU A 84 0.43 9.08 -4.85
C GLU A 84 1.31 9.31 -3.62
N LEU A 85 1.77 10.55 -3.41
CA LEU A 85 2.60 10.91 -2.27
C LEU A 85 1.86 10.87 -0.94
N LEU A 86 0.62 11.35 -0.88
CA LEU A 86 -0.05 11.66 0.38
C LEU A 86 -1.20 10.72 0.72
N ASP A 87 -1.98 10.28 -0.28
CA ASP A 87 -3.27 9.64 -0.04
C ASP A 87 -3.17 8.39 0.85
N GLN A 88 -2.22 7.52 0.57
CA GLN A 88 -2.08 6.26 1.32
C GLN A 88 -1.66 6.47 2.79
N LEU A 89 -1.06 7.63 3.13
CA LEU A 89 -0.72 8.00 4.50
C LEU A 89 -1.91 8.56 5.29
N VAL A 90 -2.83 9.26 4.60
CA VAL A 90 -3.90 10.02 5.26
C VAL A 90 -5.29 9.48 5.01
N ARG A 91 -5.46 8.51 4.09
CA ARG A 91 -6.78 7.98 3.72
C ARG A 91 -7.55 7.45 4.92
N THR A 92 -8.85 7.71 4.91
CA THR A 92 -9.80 7.25 5.93
C THR A 92 -10.83 6.27 5.36
N LYS A 93 -10.81 6.05 4.03
CA LYS A 93 -11.72 5.16 3.30
C LYS A 93 -10.91 4.27 2.37
N SER A 94 -11.41 3.06 2.12
CA SER A 94 -10.83 2.14 1.12
C SER A 94 -10.72 2.82 -0.24
N GLY A 95 -9.58 2.67 -0.90
CA GLY A 95 -9.24 3.28 -2.18
C GLY A 95 -8.86 4.75 -2.13
N GLY A 96 -9.24 5.49 -1.06
CA GLY A 96 -8.87 6.89 -0.87
C GLY A 96 -9.24 7.82 -2.03
N GLU A 97 -8.39 8.81 -2.29
CA GLU A 97 -8.51 9.71 -3.45
C GLU A 97 -7.99 9.05 -4.75
N MET A 98 -7.10 8.05 -4.63
CA MET A 98 -6.58 7.33 -5.81
C MET A 98 -7.70 6.70 -6.63
N ILE A 99 -8.72 6.10 -5.98
CA ILE A 99 -9.81 5.43 -6.70
C ILE A 99 -10.64 6.42 -7.52
N LYS A 100 -10.81 7.65 -7.06
CA LYS A 100 -11.53 8.69 -7.80
C LYS A 100 -10.81 9.03 -9.11
N ILE A 101 -9.49 9.21 -9.04
CA ILE A 101 -8.69 9.47 -10.25
C ILE A 101 -8.75 8.26 -11.19
N TYR A 102 -8.72 7.02 -10.69
CA TYR A 102 -8.88 5.82 -11.52
C TYR A 102 -10.22 5.79 -12.25
N GLU A 103 -11.31 6.15 -11.55
CA GLU A 103 -12.65 6.21 -12.11
C GLU A 103 -12.75 7.31 -13.18
N GLU A 104 -12.23 8.50 -12.92
CA GLU A 104 -12.18 9.64 -13.84
C GLU A 104 -11.39 9.29 -15.12
N VAL A 105 -10.16 8.78 -14.96
CA VAL A 105 -9.29 8.37 -16.08
C VAL A 105 -9.95 7.29 -16.95
N SER A 106 -10.62 6.34 -16.31
CA SER A 106 -11.34 5.26 -17.02
C SER A 106 -12.57 5.78 -17.75
N ALA A 107 -13.34 6.69 -17.14
CA ALA A 107 -14.55 7.27 -17.71
C ALA A 107 -14.23 8.20 -18.90
N GLU A 108 -13.22 9.05 -18.75
CA GLU A 108 -12.76 9.98 -19.80
C GLU A 108 -11.93 9.30 -20.89
N LYS A 109 -11.49 8.05 -20.67
CA LYS A 109 -10.55 7.32 -21.55
C LYS A 109 -9.25 8.11 -21.77
N ASP A 110 -8.74 8.73 -20.72
CA ASP A 110 -7.48 9.48 -20.78
C ASP A 110 -6.29 8.50 -20.84
N PHE A 111 -5.96 8.06 -22.07
CA PHE A 111 -4.89 7.07 -22.31
C PHE A 111 -3.51 7.56 -21.89
N GLU A 112 -3.24 8.86 -21.98
CA GLU A 112 -1.94 9.40 -21.60
C GLU A 112 -1.75 9.36 -20.08
N LEU A 113 -2.73 9.81 -19.33
CA LEU A 113 -2.69 9.75 -17.87
C LEU A 113 -2.76 8.29 -17.37
N ALA A 114 -3.58 7.44 -18.01
CA ALA A 114 -3.64 6.02 -17.69
C ALA A 114 -2.29 5.32 -17.86
N LYS A 115 -1.58 5.61 -18.96
CA LYS A 115 -0.23 5.10 -19.22
C LYS A 115 0.77 5.57 -18.17
N TYR A 116 0.71 6.85 -17.81
CA TYR A 116 1.56 7.42 -16.76
C TYR A 116 1.31 6.73 -15.41
N ILE A 117 0.07 6.59 -14.99
CA ILE A 117 -0.30 5.92 -13.74
C ILE A 117 0.15 4.44 -13.75
N ASN A 118 -0.07 3.73 -14.86
CA ASN A 118 0.39 2.33 -14.99
C ASN A 118 1.91 2.19 -14.83
N GLN A 119 2.69 3.10 -15.41
CA GLN A 119 4.15 3.11 -15.26
C GLN A 119 4.60 3.35 -13.82
N ARG A 120 3.80 4.09 -13.04
CA ARG A 120 4.13 4.40 -11.64
C ARG A 120 3.73 3.31 -10.66
N VAL A 121 2.51 2.81 -10.78
CA VAL A 121 1.93 1.89 -9.77
C VAL A 121 1.52 0.53 -10.32
N GLY A 122 1.73 0.28 -11.62
CA GLY A 122 1.45 -1.01 -12.23
C GLY A 122 -0.04 -1.32 -12.42
N VAL A 123 -0.94 -0.34 -12.29
CA VAL A 123 -2.39 -0.54 -12.43
C VAL A 123 -2.83 -0.25 -13.86
N GLU A 124 -3.44 -1.23 -14.52
CA GLU A 124 -4.01 -1.08 -15.85
C GLU A 124 -5.46 -0.55 -15.74
N LEU A 125 -5.64 0.76 -15.99
CA LEU A 125 -6.93 1.44 -15.82
C LEU A 125 -7.85 1.31 -17.03
N ILE A 126 -7.28 1.20 -18.24
CA ILE A 126 -8.01 1.07 -19.50
C ILE A 126 -7.59 -0.23 -20.16
N ALA A 127 -8.33 -1.30 -19.89
CA ALA A 127 -8.08 -2.60 -20.50
C ALA A 127 -8.54 -2.60 -21.97
N LYS A 128 -7.73 -3.19 -22.86
CA LYS A 128 -8.00 -3.30 -24.30
C LYS A 128 -9.23 -4.16 -24.62
N ASP A 129 -9.64 -5.05 -23.73
CA ASP A 129 -10.89 -5.83 -23.80
C ASP A 129 -11.12 -6.53 -22.44
N SER A 130 -12.09 -6.08 -21.68
CA SER A 130 -12.44 -6.77 -20.44
C SER A 130 -13.81 -7.44 -20.58
N THR A 131 -13.81 -8.73 -20.90
CA THR A 131 -14.92 -9.59 -20.52
C THR A 131 -14.98 -9.62 -18.99
N LYS A 132 -15.90 -8.84 -18.41
CA LYS A 132 -16.15 -8.83 -16.97
C LYS A 132 -16.56 -10.23 -16.54
N LYS A 133 -15.64 -11.01 -15.96
CA LYS A 133 -16.00 -12.24 -15.25
C LYS A 133 -16.83 -11.83 -14.03
N LYS A 134 -18.13 -12.10 -14.05
CA LYS A 134 -19.00 -12.04 -12.87
C LYS A 134 -18.43 -12.98 -11.81
N LYS A 135 -17.88 -12.42 -10.71
CA LYS A 135 -17.48 -13.24 -9.56
C LYS A 135 -18.74 -13.80 -8.91
N SER A 136 -18.90 -15.11 -8.88
CA SER A 136 -19.97 -15.78 -8.14
C SER A 136 -19.81 -15.51 -6.64
N ILE A 137 -20.90 -15.16 -5.97
CA ILE A 137 -20.93 -14.93 -4.52
C ILE A 137 -20.96 -16.31 -3.85
N THR A 138 -19.89 -16.69 -3.18
CA THR A 138 -19.80 -17.96 -2.43
C THR A 138 -20.46 -17.81 -1.06
N PHE A 139 -21.10 -18.86 -0.56
CA PHE A 139 -21.92 -18.92 0.69
C PHE A 139 -21.19 -18.38 1.95
N ASN A 140 -19.85 -18.47 2.02
CA ASN A 140 -19.03 -17.89 3.09
C ASN A 140 -19.07 -16.34 3.17
N LYS A 141 -19.53 -15.66 2.11
CA LYS A 141 -19.68 -14.19 2.11
C LYS A 141 -20.97 -13.72 2.78
N MET A 142 -21.93 -14.59 3.00
CA MET A 142 -23.23 -14.22 3.56
C MET A 142 -23.11 -13.89 5.05
N GLY A 143 -22.38 -14.70 5.83
CA GLY A 143 -22.10 -14.42 7.24
C GLY A 143 -21.30 -13.13 7.46
N THR A 144 -20.29 -12.89 6.61
CA THR A 144 -19.49 -11.65 6.62
C THR A 144 -20.36 -10.44 6.27
N MET A 145 -21.30 -10.58 5.33
CA MET A 145 -22.22 -9.52 4.92
C MET A 145 -23.21 -9.14 6.03
N PHE A 146 -23.75 -10.12 6.78
CA PHE A 146 -24.58 -9.89 7.98
C PHE A 146 -23.80 -9.20 9.09
N PHE A 147 -22.56 -9.60 9.32
CA PHE A 147 -21.68 -8.96 10.30
C PHE A 147 -21.38 -7.50 9.92
N TYR A 148 -21.08 -7.21 8.65
CA TYR A 148 -20.89 -5.84 8.16
C TYR A 148 -22.18 -5.00 8.28
N PHE A 149 -23.34 -5.58 8.01
CA PHE A 149 -24.61 -4.89 8.18
C PHE A 149 -24.89 -4.55 9.66
N TYR A 150 -24.60 -5.49 10.56
CA TYR A 150 -24.72 -5.29 12.02
C TYR A 150 -23.77 -4.20 12.52
N ILE A 151 -22.51 -4.23 12.14
CA ILE A 151 -21.53 -3.19 12.46
C ILE A 151 -21.97 -1.82 11.91
N LYS A 152 -22.49 -1.77 10.68
CA LYS A 152 -23.02 -0.55 10.07
C LYS A 152 -24.24 0.00 10.79
N LEU A 153 -25.08 -0.86 11.36
CA LEU A 153 -26.23 -0.46 12.16
C LEU A 153 -25.78 0.13 13.51
N ILE A 154 -24.88 -0.55 14.22
CA ILE A 154 -24.30 -0.05 15.48
C ILE A 154 -23.55 1.26 15.27
N SER A 155 -22.79 1.39 14.19
CA SER A 155 -22.04 2.62 13.89
C SER A 155 -22.93 3.86 13.74
N LYS A 156 -24.21 3.70 13.36
CA LYS A 156 -25.19 4.81 13.31
C LYS A 156 -25.64 5.29 14.68
N LEU A 157 -25.51 4.44 15.71
CA LEU A 157 -25.88 4.79 17.09
C LEU A 157 -24.75 5.48 17.84
N ILE A 158 -23.54 5.49 17.30
CA ILE A 158 -22.37 6.10 17.91
C ILE A 158 -22.27 7.57 17.43
N PRO A 159 -22.07 8.55 18.34
CA PRO A 159 -21.84 9.94 17.98
C PRO A 159 -20.70 10.07 16.95
N GLY A 160 -20.86 10.97 15.95
CA GLY A 160 -19.95 11.09 14.80
C GLY A 160 -18.48 11.23 15.18
N SER A 161 -18.18 12.03 16.21
CA SER A 161 -16.82 12.25 16.72
C SER A 161 -16.15 10.98 17.26
N ILE A 162 -16.92 10.11 17.94
CA ILE A 162 -16.41 8.83 18.45
C ILE A 162 -16.38 7.78 17.34
N ARG A 163 -17.41 7.78 16.49
CA ARG A 163 -17.48 6.88 15.34
C ARG A 163 -16.26 7.01 14.43
N ASP A 164 -15.89 8.24 14.07
CA ASP A 164 -14.76 8.50 13.18
C ASP A 164 -13.43 8.12 13.84
N MET A 165 -13.31 8.26 15.16
CA MET A 165 -12.14 7.85 15.93
C MET A 165 -11.99 6.32 16.05
N VAL A 166 -13.11 5.60 16.18
CA VAL A 166 -13.13 4.13 16.35
C VAL A 166 -13.06 3.40 15.00
N PHE A 167 -13.77 3.90 13.98
CA PHE A 167 -13.91 3.21 12.69
C PHE A 167 -12.87 3.64 11.63
N VAL A 168 -12.18 4.77 11.78
CA VAL A 168 -10.99 5.10 10.96
C VAL A 168 -9.90 4.03 11.11
N ASN A 169 -9.85 3.35 12.25
CA ASN A 169 -8.91 2.24 12.48
C ASN A 169 -9.27 0.93 11.74
N THR A 170 -10.45 0.79 11.13
CA THR A 170 -10.82 -0.44 10.40
C THR A 170 -10.32 -0.50 8.96
N THR A 171 -9.78 0.59 8.43
CA THR A 171 -9.05 0.63 7.14
C THR A 171 -7.55 0.33 7.28
N ILE A 172 -7.15 -0.26 8.41
CA ILE A 172 -5.76 -0.51 8.80
C ILE A 172 -4.96 -1.29 7.74
N GLY A 173 -5.62 -2.13 6.91
CA GLY A 173 -4.93 -2.92 5.88
C GLY A 173 -4.47 -2.15 4.65
N GLU A 174 -5.00 -0.95 4.38
CA GLU A 174 -4.67 -0.17 3.17
C GLU A 174 -3.85 1.09 3.47
N LYS A 175 -3.80 1.50 4.75
CA LYS A 175 -3.10 2.72 5.15
C LYS A 175 -1.62 2.45 5.35
N HIS A 176 -0.78 3.25 4.70
CA HIS A 176 0.65 3.25 4.99
C HIS A 176 0.91 3.91 6.34
N GLN A 177 1.70 3.25 7.16
CA GLN A 177 2.18 3.79 8.44
C GLN A 177 3.48 4.56 8.25
N TRP A 178 4.24 4.21 7.19
CA TRP A 178 5.51 4.81 6.85
C TRP A 178 5.78 4.71 5.36
N MET A 179 6.65 5.58 4.85
CA MET A 179 7.19 5.48 3.50
C MET A 179 8.71 5.29 3.57
N TYR A 180 9.22 4.46 2.68
CA TYR A 180 10.64 4.15 2.59
C TYR A 180 11.25 4.71 1.31
N ASP A 181 12.53 4.98 1.38
CA ASP A 181 13.44 5.15 0.26
C ASP A 181 14.60 4.16 0.40
N LYS A 182 15.49 4.13 -0.60
CA LYS A 182 16.65 3.24 -0.58
C LYS A 182 17.50 3.43 0.68
N PHE A 183 17.67 4.66 1.14
CA PHE A 183 18.52 4.97 2.29
C PHE A 183 17.91 4.45 3.59
N SER A 184 16.63 4.77 3.84
CA SER A 184 15.94 4.40 5.08
C SER A 184 15.71 2.90 5.21
N ILE A 185 15.38 2.19 4.12
CA ILE A 185 15.25 0.72 4.17
C ILE A 185 16.61 0.04 4.35
N SER A 186 17.68 0.57 3.75
CA SER A 186 19.03 0.04 3.95
C SER A 186 19.50 0.22 5.38
N MET A 187 19.20 1.36 6.02
CA MET A 187 19.50 1.56 7.45
C MET A 187 18.73 0.55 8.31
N ALA A 188 17.43 0.39 8.08
CA ALA A 188 16.62 -0.56 8.84
C ALA A 188 17.12 -2.01 8.70
N LEU A 189 17.60 -2.40 7.52
CA LEU A 189 18.20 -3.70 7.28
C LEU A 189 19.51 -3.86 8.06
N LYS A 190 20.40 -2.85 8.04
CA LYS A 190 21.65 -2.86 8.82
C LYS A 190 21.39 -2.97 10.31
N ASP A 191 20.45 -2.18 10.83
CA ASP A 191 20.08 -2.21 12.26
C ASP A 191 19.52 -3.57 12.68
N ALA A 192 18.90 -4.31 11.76
CA ALA A 192 18.43 -5.69 11.97
C ALA A 192 19.50 -6.78 11.75
N GLY A 193 20.74 -6.39 11.44
CA GLY A 193 21.88 -7.31 11.32
C GLY A 193 22.12 -7.87 9.92
N PHE A 194 21.51 -7.30 8.87
CA PHE A 194 21.81 -7.66 7.48
C PHE A 194 23.09 -6.98 7.00
N ASN A 195 23.86 -7.72 6.18
CA ASN A 195 25.07 -7.24 5.51
C ASN A 195 24.86 -7.27 3.99
N ASP A 196 25.75 -6.64 3.24
CA ASP A 196 25.76 -6.66 1.76
C ASP A 196 24.42 -6.17 1.13
N ILE A 197 24.00 -4.96 1.56
CA ILE A 197 22.72 -4.34 1.19
C ILE A 197 22.87 -3.42 -0.03
#